data_3291f7a6b816aa02251b32cadf1e659e
#
_entry.id   3291f7a6b816aa02251b32cadf1e659e
#
_cell.length_a   1.000
_cell.length_b   1.000
_cell.length_c   1.000
_cell.angle_alpha   90.00
_cell.angle_beta   90.00
_cell.angle_gamma   90.00
#
_symmetry.space_group_name_H-M   'P 1'
#
loop_
_entity.id
_entity.type
_entity.pdbx_description
1 polymer ?
#
loop_
_entity_poly.entity_id
_entity_poly.type
_entity_poly.pdbx_seq_one_letter_code
_entity_poly.pdbx_strand_id
1 'polypeptide(L)'
;AVLAQKSDDLCRSGGRAVAIPDDKILDAMRACAKMEAVIPEPASAATIAAAVKLHEDGVIGENDRVVCVLTGSGLRDLKLFNDENADIPSVQPGDMDSLKKAVNHYQK
;
A
#
# COMPACT_ATOMS: atom_id res chain seq x y z
N ALA A 1 -2.49 -15.38 25.11
CA ALA A 1 -1.22 -16.07 25.29
C ALA A 1 -0.25 -15.85 24.11
N VAL A 2 -0.66 -16.05 22.86
CA VAL A 2 0.21 -15.92 21.67
C VAL A 2 0.66 -14.47 21.41
N LEU A 3 -0.18 -13.47 21.68
CA LEU A 3 0.15 -12.05 21.51
C LEU A 3 1.17 -11.57 22.55
N ALA A 4 1.05 -12.03 23.81
CA ALA A 4 2.01 -11.67 24.86
C ALA A 4 3.40 -12.23 24.56
N GLN A 5 3.47 -13.49 24.12
CA GLN A 5 4.74 -14.13 23.76
C GLN A 5 5.44 -13.43 22.59
N LYS A 6 4.68 -13.01 21.56
CA LYS A 6 5.24 -12.23 20.44
C LYS A 6 5.76 -10.86 20.86
N SER A 7 5.12 -10.21 21.83
CA SER A 7 5.59 -8.94 22.37
C SER A 7 6.91 -9.11 23.13
N ASP A 8 7.04 -10.16 23.91
CA ASP A 8 8.28 -10.45 24.64
C ASP A 8 9.44 -10.78 23.69
N ASP A 9 9.20 -11.56 22.65
CA ASP A 9 10.20 -11.90 21.65
C ASP A 9 10.65 -10.65 20.88
N LEU A 10 9.72 -9.74 20.55
CA LEU A 10 10.02 -8.46 19.91
C LEU A 10 10.93 -7.59 20.80
N CYS A 11 10.60 -7.46 22.07
CA CYS A 11 11.41 -6.69 23.02
C CYS A 11 12.80 -7.30 23.22
N ARG A 12 12.89 -8.63 23.31
CA ARG A 12 14.16 -9.35 23.51
C ARG A 12 15.08 -9.27 22.30
N SER A 13 14.53 -9.17 21.09
CA SER A 13 15.29 -9.00 19.84
C SER A 13 15.79 -7.57 19.62
N GLY A 14 15.40 -6.61 20.46
CA GLY A 14 15.64 -5.19 20.25
C GLY A 14 14.72 -4.56 19.19
N GLY A 15 13.69 -5.31 18.76
CA GLY A 15 12.70 -4.85 17.81
C GLY A 15 11.76 -3.79 18.39
N ARG A 16 11.01 -3.15 17.52
CA ARG A 16 10.03 -2.11 17.89
C ARG A 16 8.69 -2.35 17.20
N ALA A 17 7.61 -2.07 17.91
CA ALA A 17 6.28 -1.95 17.34
C ALA A 17 5.97 -0.47 17.12
N VAL A 18 5.41 -0.15 15.95
CA VAL A 18 5.06 1.23 15.57
C VAL A 18 3.61 1.24 15.11
N ALA A 19 2.84 2.20 15.61
CA ALA A 19 1.50 2.47 15.12
C ALA A 19 1.57 3.48 13.95
N ILE A 20 0.92 3.15 12.84
CA ILE A 20 0.89 3.97 11.63
C ILE A 20 -0.57 4.31 11.32
N PRO A 21 -0.92 5.59 11.11
CA PRO A 21 -2.24 6.01 10.67
C PRO A 21 -2.56 5.50 9.26
N ASP A 22 -3.84 5.26 8.98
CA ASP A 22 -4.31 4.70 7.70
C ASP A 22 -3.98 5.59 6.51
N ASP A 23 -4.05 6.91 6.65
CA ASP A 23 -3.66 7.87 5.61
C ASP A 23 -2.19 7.70 5.20
N LYS A 24 -1.29 7.47 6.16
CA LYS A 24 0.13 7.23 5.90
C LYS A 24 0.38 5.89 5.21
N ILE A 25 -0.42 4.88 5.52
CA ILE A 25 -0.37 3.58 4.84
C ILE A 25 -0.79 3.75 3.38
N LEU A 26 -1.88 4.47 3.11
CA LEU A 26 -2.35 4.74 1.75
C LEU A 26 -1.35 5.58 0.94
N ASP A 27 -0.71 6.57 1.56
CA ASP A 27 0.34 7.35 0.92
C ASP A 27 1.54 6.48 0.55
N ALA A 28 1.95 5.56 1.43
CA ALA A 28 3.03 4.61 1.15
C ALA A 28 2.67 3.65 0.01
N MET A 29 1.41 3.17 -0.07
CA MET A 29 0.92 2.38 -1.19
C MET A 29 1.05 3.13 -2.52
N ARG A 30 0.58 4.38 -2.57
CA ARG A 30 0.64 5.23 -3.76
C ARG A 30 2.08 5.53 -4.17
N ALA A 31 2.93 5.83 -3.21
CA ALA A 31 4.35 6.08 -3.46
C ALA A 31 5.05 4.84 -4.04
N CYS A 32 4.81 3.66 -3.48
CA CYS A 32 5.36 2.41 -3.96
C CYS A 32 4.88 2.09 -5.39
N ALA A 33 3.59 2.27 -5.66
CA ALA A 33 3.03 2.08 -7.00
C ALA A 33 3.64 3.04 -8.03
N LYS A 34 3.85 4.30 -7.65
CA LYS A 34 4.38 5.35 -8.53
C LYS A 34 5.87 5.20 -8.81
N MET A 35 6.66 4.83 -7.80
CA MET A 35 8.12 4.80 -7.89
C MET A 35 8.65 3.46 -8.37
N GLU A 36 8.01 2.36 -7.93
CA GLU A 36 8.51 1.00 -8.16
C GLU A 36 7.57 0.16 -9.04
N ALA A 37 6.42 0.70 -9.46
CA ALA A 37 5.36 -0.02 -10.16
C ALA A 37 4.86 -1.28 -9.41
N VAL A 38 5.00 -1.29 -8.08
CA VAL A 38 4.53 -2.36 -7.20
C VAL A 38 3.34 -1.85 -6.40
N ILE A 39 2.26 -2.61 -6.42
CA ILE A 39 1.03 -2.29 -5.68
C ILE A 39 0.94 -3.24 -4.48
N PRO A 40 1.43 -2.84 -3.30
CA PRO A 40 1.31 -3.65 -2.10
C PRO A 40 -0.11 -3.57 -1.52
N GLU A 41 -0.55 -4.59 -0.79
CA GLU A 41 -1.74 -4.46 0.06
C GLU A 41 -1.48 -3.52 1.24
N PRO A 42 -2.52 -2.93 1.90
CA PRO A 42 -2.33 -1.99 3.00
C PRO A 42 -1.45 -2.50 4.13
N ALA A 43 -1.65 -3.77 4.54
CA ALA A 43 -0.84 -4.40 5.59
C ALA A 43 0.65 -4.47 5.23
N SER A 44 0.97 -4.69 3.96
CA SER A 44 2.34 -4.67 3.44
C SER A 44 2.90 -3.24 3.37
N ALA A 45 2.11 -2.29 2.88
CA ALA A 45 2.50 -0.89 2.78
C ALA A 45 2.77 -0.25 4.15
N ALA A 46 2.14 -0.75 5.21
CA ALA A 46 2.40 -0.32 6.58
C ALA A 46 3.87 -0.47 6.96
N THR A 47 4.61 -1.45 6.39
CA THR A 47 6.04 -1.62 6.64
C THR A 47 6.86 -0.48 6.03
N ILE A 48 6.47 0.01 4.86
CA ILE A 48 7.12 1.16 4.19
C ILE A 48 6.84 2.43 4.99
N ALA A 49 5.57 2.66 5.37
CA ALA A 49 5.19 3.82 6.18
C ALA A 49 5.89 3.80 7.56
N ALA A 50 6.07 2.62 8.17
CA ALA A 50 6.81 2.47 9.41
C ALA A 50 8.31 2.79 9.23
N ALA A 51 8.92 2.38 8.12
CA ALA A 51 10.31 2.70 7.81
C ALA A 51 10.52 4.22 7.68
N VAL A 52 9.61 4.91 6.98
CA VAL A 52 9.65 6.39 6.87
C VAL A 52 9.54 7.04 8.24
N LYS A 53 8.55 6.62 9.05
CA LYS A 53 8.38 7.15 10.39
C LYS A 53 9.61 6.92 11.28
N LEU A 54 10.18 5.73 11.26
CA LEU A 54 11.36 5.39 12.06
C LEU A 54 12.61 6.18 11.61
N HIS A 55 12.69 6.52 10.33
CA HIS A 55 13.73 7.41 9.83
C HIS A 55 13.52 8.86 10.32
N GLU A 56 12.30 9.38 10.25
CA GLU A 56 11.94 10.70 10.79
C GLU A 56 12.19 10.80 12.29
N ASP A 57 11.93 9.70 13.03
CA ASP A 57 12.18 9.59 14.47
C ASP A 57 13.69 9.41 14.80
N GLY A 58 14.58 9.34 13.80
CA GLY A 58 16.03 9.17 13.97
C GLY A 58 16.44 7.76 14.43
N VAL A 59 15.56 6.78 14.31
CA VAL A 59 15.84 5.38 14.65
C VAL A 59 16.56 4.66 13.52
N ILE A 60 16.19 4.98 12.27
CA ILE A 60 16.86 4.52 11.05
C ILE A 60 17.73 5.65 10.54
N GLY A 61 19.02 5.41 10.43
CA GLY A 61 20.00 6.36 9.91
C GLY A 61 20.12 6.36 8.40
N GLU A 62 20.77 7.38 7.83
CA GLU A 62 20.94 7.52 6.37
C GLU A 62 21.75 6.37 5.72
N ASN A 63 22.60 5.70 6.47
CA ASN A 63 23.43 4.62 5.98
C ASN A 63 22.86 3.23 6.28
N ASP A 64 21.69 3.16 6.92
CA ASP A 64 21.07 1.88 7.26
C ASP A 64 20.43 1.22 6.03
N ARG A 65 20.55 -0.10 5.97
CA ARG A 65 19.85 -0.90 4.96
C ARG A 65 18.53 -1.41 5.55
N VAL A 66 17.44 -0.98 4.97
CA VAL A 66 16.09 -1.36 5.42
C VAL A 66 15.48 -2.33 4.42
N VAL A 67 14.93 -3.43 4.91
CA VAL A 67 14.17 -4.39 4.10
C VAL A 67 12.72 -4.34 4.54
N CYS A 68 11.83 -3.89 3.65
CA CYS A 68 10.39 -3.94 3.84
C CYS A 68 9.84 -5.21 3.19
N VAL A 69 9.19 -6.08 3.98
CA VAL A 69 8.62 -7.33 3.45
C VAL A 69 7.19 -7.06 3.00
N LEU A 70 6.96 -7.14 1.68
CA LEU A 70 5.64 -6.98 1.07
C LEU A 70 5.03 -8.36 0.86
N THR A 71 4.10 -8.74 1.71
CA THR A 71 3.53 -10.10 1.76
C THR A 71 2.32 -10.31 0.87
N GLY A 72 1.66 -9.22 0.44
CA GLY A 72 0.46 -9.30 -0.37
C GLY A 72 0.36 -8.20 -1.42
N SER A 73 -0.45 -8.47 -2.46
CA SER A 73 -0.72 -7.55 -3.55
C SER A 73 -2.00 -6.77 -3.33
N GLY A 74 -1.95 -5.45 -3.54
CA GLY A 74 -3.09 -4.54 -3.49
C GLY A 74 -4.08 -4.72 -4.64
N LEU A 75 -3.75 -5.54 -5.65
CA LEU A 75 -4.68 -5.86 -6.74
C LEU A 75 -5.93 -6.62 -6.26
N ARG A 76 -5.93 -7.12 -5.02
CA ARG A 76 -7.09 -7.77 -4.40
C ARG A 76 -8.18 -6.77 -3.99
N ASP A 77 -7.81 -5.51 -3.76
CA ASP A 77 -8.74 -4.45 -3.36
C ASP A 77 -8.50 -3.17 -4.17
N LEU A 78 -8.89 -3.24 -5.44
CA LEU A 78 -8.75 -2.11 -6.38
C LEU A 78 -9.56 -0.87 -5.97
N LYS A 79 -10.54 -1.02 -5.06
CA LYS A 79 -11.33 0.12 -4.57
C LYS A 79 -10.48 1.14 -3.82
N LEU A 80 -9.37 0.73 -3.22
CA LEU A 80 -8.44 1.61 -2.52
C LEU A 80 -7.66 2.55 -3.46
N PHE A 81 -7.62 2.23 -4.76
CA PHE A 81 -6.96 3.02 -5.79
C PHE A 81 -7.93 3.79 -6.68
N ASN A 82 -9.23 3.50 -6.57
CA ASN A 82 -10.23 4.31 -7.24
C ASN A 82 -10.24 5.68 -6.58
N ASP A 83 -9.67 6.65 -7.28
CA ASP A 83 -9.96 8.04 -7.00
C ASP A 83 -11.48 8.19 -7.15
N GLU A 84 -12.17 8.77 -6.18
CA GLU A 84 -13.62 8.97 -6.22
C GLU A 84 -14.06 9.75 -7.46
N ASN A 85 -13.11 10.36 -8.18
CA ASN A 85 -13.29 11.09 -9.43
C ASN A 85 -12.93 10.30 -10.70
N ALA A 86 -12.47 9.07 -10.60
CA ALA A 86 -12.22 8.25 -11.78
C ALA A 86 -13.56 7.66 -12.25
N ASP A 87 -14.19 8.34 -13.20
CA ASP A 87 -15.39 7.84 -13.89
C ASP A 87 -14.99 6.66 -14.80
N ILE A 88 -14.85 5.48 -14.17
CA ILE A 88 -14.53 4.25 -14.91
C ILE A 88 -15.84 3.74 -15.51
N PRO A 89 -16.05 3.86 -16.82
CA PRO A 89 -17.29 3.42 -17.45
C PRO A 89 -17.43 1.90 -17.30
N SER A 90 -18.58 1.48 -16.76
CA SER A 90 -18.92 0.06 -16.69
C SER A 90 -19.54 -0.40 -18.01
N VAL A 91 -19.04 -1.49 -18.55
CA VAL A 91 -19.53 -2.11 -19.78
C VAL A 91 -20.17 -3.47 -19.45
N GLN A 92 -21.37 -3.70 -19.92
CA GLN A 92 -22.04 -4.99 -19.77
C GLN A 92 -21.40 -6.02 -20.71
N PRO A 93 -21.22 -7.27 -20.25
CA PRO A 93 -20.73 -8.34 -21.11
C PRO A 93 -21.61 -8.52 -22.36
N GLY A 94 -20.99 -8.45 -23.56
CA GLY A 94 -21.67 -8.59 -24.84
C GLY A 94 -22.22 -7.30 -25.45
N ASP A 95 -22.18 -6.16 -24.74
CA ASP A 95 -22.60 -4.87 -25.28
C ASP A 95 -21.44 -4.13 -25.95
N MET A 96 -21.30 -4.36 -27.27
CA MET A 96 -20.24 -3.74 -28.09
C MET A 96 -20.41 -2.23 -28.26
N ASP A 97 -21.61 -1.70 -28.15
CA ASP A 97 -21.85 -0.27 -28.29
C ASP A 97 -21.44 0.51 -27.01
N SER A 98 -21.71 -0.07 -25.86
CA SER A 98 -21.18 0.45 -24.58
C SER A 98 -19.66 0.39 -24.55
N LEU A 99 -19.05 -0.68 -25.05
CA LEU A 99 -17.60 -0.80 -25.13
C LEU A 99 -16.98 0.29 -26.04
N LYS A 100 -17.54 0.52 -27.21
CA LYS A 100 -17.07 1.58 -28.13
C LYS A 100 -17.17 2.97 -27.50
N LYS A 101 -18.27 3.27 -26.80
CA LYS A 101 -18.44 4.53 -26.06
C LYS A 101 -17.38 4.70 -24.96
N ALA A 102 -17.14 3.64 -24.19
CA ALA A 102 -16.13 3.64 -23.14
C ALA A 102 -14.73 3.91 -23.70
N VAL A 103 -14.33 3.20 -24.77
CA VAL A 103 -13.02 3.40 -25.44
C VAL A 103 -12.87 4.82 -25.97
N ASN A 104 -13.89 5.38 -26.62
CA ASN A 104 -13.84 6.75 -27.15
C ASN A 104 -13.76 7.82 -26.06
N HIS A 105 -14.22 7.53 -24.86
CA HIS A 105 -14.10 8.45 -23.72
C HIS A 105 -12.64 8.65 -23.29
N TYR A 106 -11.79 7.61 -23.39
CA TYR A 106 -10.37 7.66 -23.01
C TYR A 106 -9.42 8.07 -24.14
N GLN A 107 -9.91 8.27 -25.36
CA GLN A 107 -9.07 8.71 -26.50
C GLN A 107 -9.00 10.24 -26.64
N LYS A 108 -9.61 10.99 -25.72
CA LYS A 108 -9.52 12.44 -25.63
C LYS A 108 -8.51 12.85 -24.58
#